data_2eebe3103180365f37fcdc9d2316dde7
#
_entry.id   2eebe3103180365f37fcdc9d2316dde7
#
_cell.length_a   1.000
_cell.length_b   1.000
_cell.length_c   1.000
_cell.angle_alpha   90.00
_cell.angle_beta   90.00
_cell.angle_gamma   90.00
#
_symmetry.space_group_name_H-M   'P 1'
#
loop_
_entity.id
_entity.type
_entity.pdbx_description
1 polymer ?
#
loop_
_entity_poly.entity_id
_entity_poly.type
_entity_poly.pdbx_seq_one_letter_code
_entity_poly.pdbx_strand_id
1 'polypeptide(L)'
;MTYDEKISRIYPTREEMLNRVARYRSLRGYDGGLADSNMPDAVRFLFNVIGFQPPPNESGGAGSPVGARAARMSSIKISEGFNLGYCEALPGRGPMMHNHDTNETFITMTGKWRASWELENSEVEHVDLEPLDLISFPPGGVRRFENVTDGPADEYSILMFIISGNAPTAEFTRQSLEEIEGAGLLDADPADSGGNEWVSPHVHPEDFRST
;
A
#
# COMPACT_ATOMS: atom_id res chain seq x y z
N MET A 1 -2.46 23.10 42.62
CA MET A 1 -2.84 21.86 41.91
C MET A 1 -1.55 21.16 41.52
N THR A 2 -1.25 20.01 42.10
CA THR A 2 -0.15 19.14 41.64
C THR A 2 -0.64 18.45 40.39
N TYR A 3 0.06 18.67 39.28
CA TYR A 3 -0.20 17.98 38.02
C TYR A 3 0.44 16.59 38.12
N ASP A 4 -0.39 15.55 38.22
CA ASP A 4 0.05 14.16 38.18
C ASP A 4 0.18 13.73 36.71
N GLU A 5 1.41 13.48 36.26
CA GLU A 5 1.68 12.97 34.92
C GLU A 5 1.19 11.52 34.81
N LYS A 6 0.20 11.30 33.95
CA LYS A 6 -0.36 9.97 33.68
C LYS A 6 0.38 9.21 32.58
N ILE A 7 1.14 9.93 31.75
CA ILE A 7 1.94 9.37 30.65
C ILE A 7 3.41 9.67 30.95
N SER A 8 4.22 8.62 31.03
CA SER A 8 5.66 8.77 31.22
C SER A 8 6.28 9.53 30.07
N ARG A 9 7.04 10.54 30.38
CA ARG A 9 7.81 11.31 29.39
C ARG A 9 9.04 10.55 28.96
N ILE A 10 9.33 10.62 27.67
CA ILE A 10 10.60 10.24 27.08
C ILE A 10 11.21 11.46 26.43
N TYR A 11 12.52 11.48 26.31
CA TYR A 11 13.29 12.61 25.74
C TYR A 11 14.19 12.09 24.64
N PRO A 12 13.60 11.81 23.43
CA PRO A 12 14.37 11.25 22.34
C PRO A 12 15.43 12.24 21.85
N THR A 13 16.58 11.73 21.51
CA THR A 13 17.64 12.48 20.86
C THR A 13 17.23 12.89 19.44
N ARG A 14 17.98 13.84 18.85
CA ARG A 14 17.77 14.20 17.45
C ARG A 14 17.96 13.01 16.51
N GLU A 15 18.93 12.16 16.76
CA GLU A 15 19.20 10.97 15.96
C GLU A 15 18.04 9.96 16.01
N GLU A 16 17.54 9.67 17.21
CA GLU A 16 16.36 8.79 17.38
C GLU A 16 15.13 9.35 16.64
N MET A 17 14.93 10.67 16.66
CA MET A 17 13.83 11.29 15.91
C MET A 17 14.06 11.25 14.40
N LEU A 18 15.29 11.42 13.92
CA LEU A 18 15.59 11.33 12.48
C LEU A 18 15.36 9.92 11.93
N ASN A 19 15.57 8.88 12.74
CA ASN A 19 15.24 7.49 12.37
C ASN A 19 13.72 7.23 12.26
N ARG A 20 12.90 8.18 12.68
CA ARG A 20 11.43 8.17 12.55
C ARG A 20 10.92 9.15 11.48
N VAL A 21 11.79 9.61 10.59
CA VAL A 21 11.42 10.49 9.47
C VAL A 21 11.59 9.74 8.17
N ALA A 22 10.50 9.55 7.44
CA ALA A 22 10.51 9.13 6.05
C ALA A 22 10.33 10.36 5.15
N ARG A 23 11.20 10.51 4.17
CA ARG A 23 11.07 11.57 3.17
C ARG A 23 10.61 10.93 1.87
N TYR A 24 9.48 11.36 1.34
CA TYR A 24 8.89 10.81 0.14
C TYR A 24 9.90 10.69 -1.01
N ARG A 25 10.68 11.72 -1.25
CA ARG A 25 11.76 11.76 -2.26
C ARG A 25 12.83 10.68 -2.11
N SER A 26 12.96 10.09 -0.93
CA SER A 26 13.96 9.04 -0.64
C SER A 26 13.35 7.64 -0.60
N LEU A 27 12.03 7.54 -0.72
CA LEU A 27 11.35 6.26 -0.75
C LEU A 27 11.65 5.52 -2.07
N ARG A 28 11.52 4.21 -2.00
CA ARG A 28 11.54 3.33 -3.15
C ARG A 28 10.26 2.53 -3.17
N GLY A 29 9.56 2.59 -4.29
CA GLY A 29 8.40 1.77 -4.57
C GLY A 29 8.83 0.48 -5.27
N TYR A 30 8.02 -0.53 -5.16
CA TYR A 30 8.22 -1.81 -5.84
C TYR A 30 6.91 -2.27 -6.46
N ASP A 31 6.97 -2.68 -7.72
CA ASP A 31 5.96 -3.53 -8.32
C ASP A 31 6.26 -5.00 -7.99
N GLY A 32 5.28 -5.85 -8.05
CA GLY A 32 5.47 -7.28 -7.84
C GLY A 32 5.42 -7.75 -6.39
N GLY A 33 5.52 -9.06 -6.24
CA GLY A 33 5.43 -9.74 -4.94
C GLY A 33 4.00 -9.99 -4.45
N LEU A 34 2.98 -9.65 -5.23
CA LEU A 34 1.58 -10.01 -5.03
C LEU A 34 1.07 -10.82 -6.22
N ALA A 35 0.09 -11.68 -6.01
CA ALA A 35 -0.41 -12.57 -7.07
C ALA A 35 -0.91 -11.81 -8.31
N ASP A 36 -1.52 -10.64 -8.12
CA ASP A 36 -2.03 -9.79 -9.19
C ASP A 36 -0.99 -8.87 -9.85
N SER A 37 0.25 -8.84 -9.37
CA SER A 37 1.26 -7.86 -9.81
C SER A 37 1.57 -7.91 -11.30
N ASN A 38 1.38 -9.07 -11.93
CA ASN A 38 1.63 -9.26 -13.37
C ASN A 38 0.37 -9.07 -14.23
N MET A 39 -0.80 -8.84 -13.63
CA MET A 39 -2.02 -8.51 -14.36
C MET A 39 -1.90 -7.08 -14.92
N PRO A 40 -2.20 -6.85 -16.23
CA PRO A 40 -1.96 -5.55 -16.87
C PRO A 40 -2.63 -4.37 -16.16
N ASP A 41 -3.86 -4.57 -15.65
CA ASP A 41 -4.64 -3.52 -14.99
C ASP A 41 -4.37 -3.45 -13.48
N ALA A 42 -3.48 -4.31 -12.95
CA ALA A 42 -3.12 -4.31 -11.53
C ALA A 42 -1.68 -3.83 -11.26
N VAL A 43 -0.95 -3.42 -12.28
CA VAL A 43 0.43 -2.90 -12.15
C VAL A 43 0.41 -1.60 -11.35
N ARG A 44 1.12 -1.61 -10.24
CA ARG A 44 1.26 -0.49 -9.31
C ARG A 44 2.56 -0.57 -8.55
N PHE A 45 3.03 0.55 -8.01
CA PHE A 45 4.20 0.61 -7.15
C PHE A 45 3.77 0.84 -5.70
N LEU A 46 4.24 -0.01 -4.81
CA LEU A 46 3.95 0.05 -3.37
C LEU A 46 5.19 0.52 -2.60
N PHE A 47 4.99 1.52 -1.74
CA PHE A 47 6.02 2.10 -0.90
C PHE A 47 5.71 1.77 0.57
N ASN A 48 6.59 1.02 1.21
CA ASN A 48 6.47 0.74 2.63
C ASN A 48 7.12 1.88 3.44
N VAL A 49 6.32 2.67 4.08
CA VAL A 49 6.79 3.82 4.88
C VAL A 49 6.96 3.44 6.33
N ILE A 50 5.92 2.88 6.95
CA ILE A 50 5.91 2.48 8.34
C ILE A 50 5.39 1.06 8.45
N GLY A 51 6.11 0.20 9.15
CA GLY A 51 5.66 -1.16 9.43
C GLY A 51 5.82 -2.12 8.25
N PHE A 52 4.80 -2.93 7.98
CA PHE A 52 4.81 -4.00 6.97
C PHE A 52 6.08 -4.84 7.02
N GLN A 53 6.47 -5.26 8.25
CA GLN A 53 7.65 -6.12 8.43
C GLN A 53 7.45 -7.44 7.68
N PRO A 54 8.51 -8.02 7.11
CA PRO A 54 8.41 -9.34 6.51
C PRO A 54 7.89 -10.35 7.54
N PRO A 55 7.03 -11.29 7.13
CA PRO A 55 6.58 -12.32 8.05
C PRO A 55 7.78 -13.13 8.57
N PRO A 56 7.75 -13.60 9.82
CA PRO A 56 8.87 -14.31 10.42
C PRO A 56 9.23 -15.63 9.74
N ASN A 57 8.33 -16.20 8.95
CA ASN A 57 8.55 -17.40 8.13
C ASN A 57 8.43 -17.01 6.65
N GLU A 58 9.49 -17.18 5.88
CA GLU A 58 9.53 -16.91 4.42
C GLU A 58 8.70 -17.93 3.59
N SER A 59 7.90 -18.76 4.23
CA SER A 59 7.06 -19.71 3.54
C SER A 59 5.88 -19.04 2.87
N GLY A 60 6.03 -18.72 1.60
CA GLY A 60 4.94 -18.58 0.68
C GLY A 60 4.09 -17.33 0.80
N GLY A 61 4.66 -16.21 0.62
CA GLY A 61 4.07 -15.08 -0.12
C GLY A 61 2.77 -14.43 0.34
N ALA A 62 1.86 -15.11 0.88
CA ALA A 62 0.54 -14.62 1.23
C ALA A 62 0.51 -14.04 2.65
N GLY A 63 1.12 -12.91 2.88
CA GLY A 63 1.14 -12.39 4.25
C GLY A 63 1.18 -10.87 4.31
N SER A 64 2.04 -10.24 3.54
CA SER A 64 2.16 -8.79 3.59
C SER A 64 1.28 -8.11 2.54
N PRO A 65 0.44 -7.14 2.93
CA PRO A 65 -0.38 -6.37 1.99
C PRO A 65 0.41 -5.62 0.91
N VAL A 66 1.70 -5.44 1.11
CA VAL A 66 2.60 -4.76 0.15
C VAL A 66 3.51 -5.73 -0.61
N GLY A 67 3.34 -7.04 -0.42
CA GLY A 67 4.22 -8.06 -0.97
C GLY A 67 5.55 -8.19 -0.23
N ALA A 68 6.23 -9.32 -0.42
CA ALA A 68 7.42 -9.69 0.34
C ALA A 68 8.60 -8.71 0.12
N ARG A 69 8.74 -8.17 -1.09
CA ARG A 69 9.84 -7.26 -1.42
C ARG A 69 9.68 -5.90 -0.76
N ALA A 70 8.54 -5.24 -0.94
CA ALA A 70 8.26 -3.96 -0.31
C ALA A 70 8.25 -4.07 1.23
N ALA A 71 7.80 -5.20 1.79
CA ALA A 71 7.84 -5.44 3.23
C ALA A 71 9.26 -5.34 3.81
N ARG A 72 10.29 -5.71 3.06
CA ARG A 72 11.71 -5.62 3.49
C ARG A 72 12.27 -4.20 3.45
N MET A 73 11.59 -3.28 2.77
CA MET A 73 12.08 -1.94 2.46
C MET A 73 11.43 -0.83 3.29
N SER A 74 10.87 -1.18 4.46
CA SER A 74 10.28 -0.21 5.39
C SER A 74 11.27 0.90 5.75
N SER A 75 10.85 2.14 5.56
CA SER A 75 11.67 3.31 5.93
C SER A 75 11.71 3.53 7.44
N ILE A 76 10.58 3.30 8.13
CA ILE A 76 10.46 3.41 9.58
C ILE A 76 10.04 2.04 10.12
N LYS A 77 11.01 1.35 10.74
CA LYS A 77 10.83 -0.02 11.22
C LYS A 77 10.24 -0.05 12.63
N ILE A 78 8.98 0.29 12.74
CA ILE A 78 8.22 0.21 14.00
C ILE A 78 7.02 -0.72 13.84
N SER A 79 6.53 -1.25 14.96
CA SER A 79 5.37 -2.13 15.03
C SER A 79 4.50 -1.66 16.19
N GLU A 80 3.69 -0.65 15.96
CA GLU A 80 2.93 0.06 17.00
C GLU A 80 1.42 0.06 16.70
N GLY A 81 0.91 -1.02 16.10
CA GLY A 81 -0.53 -1.23 15.90
C GLY A 81 -1.06 -0.69 14.57
N PHE A 82 -0.21 -0.18 13.69
CA PHE A 82 -0.57 0.25 12.33
C PHE A 82 0.61 0.16 11.37
N ASN A 83 0.28 0.13 10.08
CA ASN A 83 1.22 0.21 8.97
C ASN A 83 0.78 1.32 8.03
N LEU A 84 1.71 1.96 7.35
CA LEU A 84 1.44 3.04 6.42
C LEU A 84 2.30 2.91 5.18
N GLY A 85 1.69 3.09 4.02
CA GLY A 85 2.37 3.08 2.74
C GLY A 85 1.74 4.03 1.73
N TYR A 86 2.40 4.14 0.58
CA TYR A 86 1.86 4.79 -0.60
C TYR A 86 1.73 3.79 -1.74
N CYS A 87 0.75 4.01 -2.58
CA CYS A 87 0.57 3.36 -3.87
C CYS A 87 0.66 4.42 -4.96
N GLU A 88 1.44 4.15 -6.00
CA GLU A 88 1.41 4.91 -7.24
C GLU A 88 0.92 4.00 -8.37
N ALA A 89 -0.03 4.50 -9.14
CA ALA A 89 -0.55 3.79 -10.30
C ALA A 89 -0.90 4.75 -11.44
N LEU A 90 -0.84 4.26 -12.67
CA LEU A 90 -1.36 4.94 -13.84
C LEU A 90 -2.90 4.88 -13.87
N PRO A 91 -3.56 5.75 -14.63
CA PRO A 91 -5.01 5.66 -14.85
C PRO A 91 -5.47 4.27 -15.31
N GLY A 92 -6.59 3.80 -14.78
CA GLY A 92 -7.16 2.48 -15.02
C GLY A 92 -6.51 1.34 -14.23
N ARG A 93 -5.57 1.63 -13.33
CA ARG A 93 -4.82 0.61 -12.59
C ARG A 93 -5.09 0.61 -11.11
N GLY A 94 -5.02 -0.59 -10.51
CA GLY A 94 -5.22 -0.81 -9.07
C GLY A 94 -5.26 -2.31 -8.77
N PRO A 95 -5.25 -2.73 -7.49
CA PRO A 95 -5.29 -4.14 -7.14
C PRO A 95 -6.59 -4.80 -7.60
N MET A 96 -6.56 -6.11 -7.76
CA MET A 96 -7.77 -6.91 -7.88
C MET A 96 -8.54 -6.96 -6.55
N MET A 97 -9.79 -7.44 -6.57
CA MET A 97 -10.61 -7.57 -5.36
C MET A 97 -9.93 -8.46 -4.33
N HIS A 98 -9.81 -7.94 -3.11
CA HIS A 98 -9.14 -8.60 -1.98
C HIS A 98 -9.75 -8.12 -0.66
N ASN A 99 -9.39 -8.77 0.42
CA ASN A 99 -9.74 -8.34 1.77
C ASN A 99 -8.52 -8.36 2.71
N HIS A 100 -8.69 -7.79 3.88
CA HIS A 100 -7.71 -7.86 4.98
C HIS A 100 -8.41 -8.31 6.26
N ASP A 101 -7.65 -8.92 7.15
CA ASP A 101 -8.09 -9.33 8.48
C ASP A 101 -8.25 -8.15 9.45
N THR A 102 -7.81 -6.96 9.05
CA THR A 102 -7.86 -5.72 9.83
C THR A 102 -8.48 -4.58 9.03
N ASN A 103 -8.71 -3.44 9.71
CA ASN A 103 -9.19 -2.23 9.06
C ASN A 103 -8.13 -1.63 8.14
N GLU A 104 -8.57 -1.14 6.97
CA GLU A 104 -7.74 -0.37 6.06
C GLU A 104 -8.40 0.97 5.71
N THR A 105 -7.60 2.01 5.66
CA THR A 105 -8.03 3.37 5.29
C THR A 105 -7.22 3.88 4.12
N PHE A 106 -7.91 4.36 3.09
CA PHE A 106 -7.29 5.04 1.94
C PHE A 106 -7.47 6.53 2.04
N ILE A 107 -6.43 7.27 1.65
CA ILE A 107 -6.45 8.74 1.55
C ILE A 107 -5.90 9.09 0.16
N THR A 108 -6.71 9.74 -0.66
CA THR A 108 -6.27 10.24 -1.95
C THR A 108 -5.29 11.38 -1.75
N MET A 109 -4.06 11.27 -2.25
CA MET A 109 -3.04 12.31 -2.16
C MET A 109 -3.02 13.15 -3.43
N THR A 110 -3.06 12.53 -4.59
CA THR A 110 -3.13 13.19 -5.91
C THR A 110 -4.06 12.40 -6.83
N GLY A 111 -4.55 13.08 -7.87
CA GLY A 111 -5.45 12.49 -8.84
C GLY A 111 -6.82 12.17 -8.27
N LYS A 112 -7.51 11.23 -8.91
CA LYS A 112 -8.84 10.76 -8.52
C LYS A 112 -8.82 9.24 -8.38
N TRP A 113 -9.33 8.73 -7.29
CA TRP A 113 -9.33 7.31 -7.02
C TRP A 113 -10.72 6.78 -6.78
N ARG A 114 -11.01 5.62 -7.37
CA ARG A 114 -12.24 4.87 -7.12
C ARG A 114 -11.98 3.81 -6.07
N ALA A 115 -12.72 3.88 -4.99
CA ALA A 115 -12.79 2.82 -4.00
C ALA A 115 -14.06 1.99 -4.27
N SER A 116 -13.90 0.68 -4.47
CA SER A 116 -15.00 -0.24 -4.75
C SER A 116 -15.07 -1.32 -3.68
N TRP A 117 -16.28 -1.82 -3.39
CA TRP A 117 -16.51 -2.92 -2.47
C TRP A 117 -17.62 -3.85 -2.95
N GLU A 118 -17.53 -5.10 -2.53
CA GLU A 118 -18.51 -6.13 -2.85
C GLU A 118 -19.63 -6.16 -1.81
N LEU A 119 -20.88 -6.26 -2.27
CA LEU A 119 -22.07 -6.47 -1.47
C LEU A 119 -22.34 -7.97 -1.27
N GLU A 120 -23.25 -8.30 -0.32
CA GLU A 120 -23.64 -9.69 -0.04
C GLU A 120 -24.17 -10.46 -1.26
N ASN A 121 -24.78 -9.74 -2.21
CA ASN A 121 -25.30 -10.30 -3.46
C ASN A 121 -24.25 -10.36 -4.59
N SER A 122 -22.98 -10.13 -4.28
CA SER A 122 -21.86 -10.05 -5.22
C SER A 122 -21.92 -8.89 -6.23
N GLU A 123 -22.82 -7.94 -6.04
CA GLU A 123 -22.76 -6.67 -6.76
C GLU A 123 -21.61 -5.81 -6.19
N VAL A 124 -21.05 -4.97 -7.06
CA VAL A 124 -19.93 -4.06 -6.67
C VAL A 124 -20.44 -2.62 -6.67
N GLU A 125 -20.34 -2.00 -5.52
CA GLU A 125 -20.57 -0.58 -5.34
C GLU A 125 -19.24 0.18 -5.31
N HIS A 126 -19.26 1.47 -5.55
CA HIS A 126 -18.08 2.31 -5.53
C HIS A 126 -18.36 3.75 -5.15
N VAL A 127 -17.29 4.45 -4.79
CA VAL A 127 -17.24 5.90 -4.62
C VAL A 127 -15.93 6.43 -5.22
N ASP A 128 -16.00 7.57 -5.89
CA ASP A 128 -14.84 8.29 -6.38
C ASP A 128 -14.39 9.30 -5.32
N LEU A 129 -13.08 9.35 -5.10
CA LEU A 129 -12.42 10.16 -4.08
C LEU A 129 -11.50 11.18 -4.76
N GLU A 130 -11.67 12.44 -4.40
CA GLU A 130 -10.80 13.55 -4.81
C GLU A 130 -9.63 13.72 -3.81
N PRO A 131 -8.60 14.52 -4.14
CA PRO A 131 -7.48 14.74 -3.22
C PRO A 131 -7.93 15.16 -1.82
N LEU A 132 -7.38 14.50 -0.80
CA LEU A 132 -7.66 14.61 0.62
C LEU A 132 -8.95 13.93 1.09
N ASP A 133 -9.76 13.38 0.19
CA ASP A 133 -10.85 12.48 0.60
C ASP A 133 -10.28 11.17 1.14
N LEU A 134 -11.05 10.54 2.02
CA LEU A 134 -10.69 9.26 2.60
C LEU A 134 -11.89 8.30 2.68
N ILE A 135 -11.57 7.01 2.67
CA ILE A 135 -12.51 5.93 2.97
C ILE A 135 -11.84 4.92 3.89
N SER A 136 -12.60 4.33 4.81
CA SER A 136 -12.11 3.30 5.72
C SER A 136 -12.94 2.03 5.57
N PHE A 137 -12.27 0.93 5.24
CA PHE A 137 -12.88 -0.38 5.08
C PHE A 137 -12.78 -1.20 6.36
N PRO A 138 -13.88 -1.85 6.78
CA PRO A 138 -13.86 -2.74 7.94
C PRO A 138 -13.05 -4.02 7.65
N PRO A 139 -12.60 -4.72 8.70
CA PRO A 139 -12.03 -6.05 8.56
C PRO A 139 -12.95 -6.98 7.77
N GLY A 140 -12.38 -7.76 6.85
CA GLY A 140 -13.12 -8.71 6.01
C GLY A 140 -13.87 -8.09 4.83
N GLY A 141 -14.04 -6.77 4.79
CA GLY A 141 -14.70 -6.11 3.64
C GLY A 141 -13.90 -6.33 2.36
N VAL A 142 -14.52 -6.98 1.36
CA VAL A 142 -13.93 -7.18 0.04
C VAL A 142 -13.90 -5.85 -0.71
N ARG A 143 -12.73 -5.43 -1.19
CA ARG A 143 -12.54 -4.11 -1.81
C ARG A 143 -11.41 -4.11 -2.82
N ARG A 144 -11.40 -3.05 -3.61
CA ARG A 144 -10.27 -2.61 -4.45
C ARG A 144 -10.25 -1.08 -4.52
N PHE A 145 -9.13 -0.56 -4.98
CA PHE A 145 -9.01 0.83 -5.40
C PHE A 145 -8.45 0.89 -6.82
N GLU A 146 -8.79 1.94 -7.56
CA GLU A 146 -8.37 2.13 -8.94
C GLU A 146 -8.11 3.61 -9.19
N ASN A 147 -7.01 3.93 -9.84
CA ASN A 147 -6.78 5.29 -10.31
C ASN A 147 -7.71 5.60 -11.48
N VAL A 148 -8.66 6.50 -11.28
CA VAL A 148 -9.64 6.97 -12.30
C VAL A 148 -9.41 8.44 -12.66
N THR A 149 -8.18 8.92 -12.53
CA THR A 149 -7.80 10.27 -12.90
C THR A 149 -8.01 10.49 -14.39
N ASP A 150 -8.75 11.54 -14.72
CA ASP A 150 -8.86 12.05 -16.08
C ASP A 150 -7.61 12.86 -16.39
N GLY A 151 -6.80 12.43 -17.35
CA GLY A 151 -5.55 13.10 -17.70
C GLY A 151 -4.66 12.28 -18.63
N PRO A 152 -3.37 12.64 -18.73
CA PRO A 152 -2.40 11.87 -19.50
C PRO A 152 -2.30 10.43 -19.00
N ALA A 153 -2.28 9.47 -19.92
CA ALA A 153 -2.24 8.04 -19.60
C ALA A 153 -0.91 7.59 -18.94
N ASP A 154 0.10 8.44 -18.96
CA ASP A 154 1.42 8.25 -18.38
C ASP A 154 1.67 9.04 -17.08
N GLU A 155 0.64 9.70 -16.55
CA GLU A 155 0.72 10.43 -15.29
C GLU A 155 0.28 9.55 -14.10
N TYR A 156 1.19 9.36 -13.16
CA TYR A 156 0.92 8.59 -11.94
C TYR A 156 0.17 9.43 -10.91
N SER A 157 -0.75 8.79 -10.21
CA SER A 157 -1.41 9.36 -9.04
C SER A 157 -1.02 8.61 -7.78
N ILE A 158 -1.11 9.28 -6.63
CA ILE A 158 -0.68 8.79 -5.32
C ILE A 158 -1.88 8.55 -4.43
N LEU A 159 -2.00 7.34 -3.91
CA LEU A 159 -2.90 6.96 -2.83
C LEU A 159 -2.07 6.63 -1.58
N MET A 160 -2.43 7.13 -0.42
CA MET A 160 -1.88 6.68 0.85
C MET A 160 -2.80 5.62 1.45
N PHE A 161 -2.23 4.55 1.99
CA PHE A 161 -2.99 3.55 2.72
C PHE A 161 -2.44 3.34 4.13
N ILE A 162 -3.35 3.11 5.06
CA ILE A 162 -3.06 2.81 6.46
C ILE A 162 -3.81 1.53 6.81
N ILE A 163 -3.08 0.52 7.27
CA ILE A 163 -3.64 -0.77 7.68
C ILE A 163 -3.36 -0.99 9.16
N SER A 164 -4.40 -1.31 9.91
CA SER A 164 -4.32 -1.56 11.34
C SER A 164 -3.58 -2.86 11.65
N GLY A 165 -3.10 -2.99 12.87
CA GLY A 165 -2.41 -4.19 13.36
C GLY A 165 -0.91 -4.17 13.14
N ASN A 166 -0.21 -5.10 13.78
CA ASN A 166 1.24 -5.23 13.68
C ASN A 166 1.68 -6.16 12.53
N ALA A 167 0.81 -7.07 12.12
CA ALA A 167 1.06 -8.03 11.05
C ALA A 167 -0.25 -8.31 10.28
N PRO A 168 -0.80 -7.29 9.59
CA PRO A 168 -2.01 -7.48 8.79
C PRO A 168 -1.76 -8.44 7.64
N THR A 169 -2.79 -9.19 7.27
CA THR A 169 -2.77 -10.10 6.12
C THR A 169 -3.70 -9.62 5.01
N ALA A 170 -3.39 -9.99 3.78
CA ALA A 170 -4.23 -9.77 2.61
C ALA A 170 -4.59 -11.11 1.96
N GLU A 171 -5.81 -11.22 1.46
CA GLU A 171 -6.31 -12.36 0.73
C GLU A 171 -7.08 -11.89 -0.51
N PHE A 172 -6.75 -12.43 -1.68
CA PHE A 172 -7.53 -12.19 -2.90
C PHE A 172 -8.83 -12.99 -2.87
N THR A 173 -9.87 -12.43 -3.50
CA THR A 173 -11.11 -13.18 -3.70
C THR A 173 -10.85 -14.39 -4.60
N ARG A 174 -11.72 -15.39 -4.48
CA ARG A 174 -11.67 -16.57 -5.35
C ARG A 174 -11.75 -16.18 -6.81
N GLN A 175 -12.64 -15.25 -7.17
CA GLN A 175 -12.78 -14.77 -8.53
C GLN A 175 -11.47 -14.14 -9.02
N SER A 176 -10.84 -13.28 -8.23
CA SER A 176 -9.55 -12.67 -8.59
C SER A 176 -8.47 -13.73 -8.84
N LEU A 177 -8.41 -14.77 -8.01
CA LEU A 177 -7.45 -15.87 -8.20
C LEU A 177 -7.73 -16.67 -9.47
N GLU A 178 -9.00 -16.97 -9.77
CA GLU A 178 -9.42 -17.66 -11.02
C GLU A 178 -9.07 -16.83 -12.27
N GLU A 179 -9.18 -15.50 -12.21
CA GLU A 179 -8.78 -14.60 -13.31
C GLU A 179 -7.25 -14.58 -13.49
N ILE A 180 -6.46 -14.56 -12.41
CA ILE A 180 -4.99 -14.62 -12.45
C ILE A 180 -4.54 -15.98 -13.00
N GLU A 181 -5.16 -17.08 -12.56
CA GLU A 181 -4.88 -18.43 -13.05
C GLU A 181 -5.22 -18.55 -14.54
N GLY A 182 -6.39 -18.05 -14.95
CA GLY A 182 -6.82 -18.01 -16.35
C GLY A 182 -5.88 -17.24 -17.27
N ALA A 183 -5.17 -16.23 -16.73
CA ALA A 183 -4.13 -15.50 -17.43
C ALA A 183 -2.77 -16.24 -17.44
N GLY A 184 -2.63 -17.38 -16.74
CA GLY A 184 -1.38 -18.13 -16.62
C GLY A 184 -0.35 -17.47 -15.72
N LEU A 185 -0.79 -16.63 -14.77
CA LEU A 185 0.10 -15.80 -13.94
C LEU A 185 0.16 -16.25 -12.48
N LEU A 186 -0.66 -17.23 -12.06
CA LEU A 186 -0.74 -17.67 -10.66
C LEU A 186 0.54 -18.37 -10.17
N ASP A 187 1.22 -19.12 -11.06
CA ASP A 187 2.47 -19.85 -10.75
C ASP A 187 3.73 -18.99 -10.92
N ALA A 188 3.59 -17.75 -11.36
CA ALA A 188 4.71 -16.83 -11.38
C ALA A 188 5.15 -16.57 -9.94
N ASP A 189 6.34 -17.07 -9.55
CA ASP A 189 6.89 -16.84 -8.20
C ASP A 189 6.88 -15.32 -7.93
N PRO A 190 6.07 -14.85 -6.97
CA PRO A 190 6.03 -13.41 -6.66
C PRO A 190 7.39 -12.86 -6.23
N ALA A 191 8.28 -13.72 -5.70
CA ALA A 191 9.64 -13.35 -5.32
C ALA A 191 10.57 -13.26 -6.55
N ASP A 192 10.27 -14.01 -7.62
CA ASP A 192 11.07 -14.10 -8.86
C ASP A 192 10.50 -13.22 -9.98
N SER A 193 9.35 -12.58 -9.76
CA SER A 193 8.69 -11.71 -10.74
C SER A 193 9.47 -10.43 -11.05
N GLY A 194 10.77 -10.39 -10.72
CA GLY A 194 11.70 -9.36 -11.17
C GLY A 194 11.27 -7.92 -10.88
N GLY A 195 10.43 -7.74 -9.86
CA GLY A 195 9.80 -6.47 -9.56
C GLY A 195 10.79 -5.31 -9.61
N ASN A 196 10.45 -4.28 -10.34
CA ASN A 196 11.31 -3.14 -10.55
C ASN A 196 11.30 -2.23 -9.31
N GLU A 197 12.47 -1.71 -8.99
CA GLU A 197 12.56 -0.58 -8.07
C GLU A 197 12.08 0.68 -8.79
N TRP A 198 11.24 1.44 -8.10
CA TRP A 198 10.61 2.63 -8.64
C TRP A 198 10.99 3.88 -7.85
N VAL A 199 11.36 4.92 -8.58
CA VAL A 199 11.49 6.27 -8.05
C VAL A 199 10.32 7.09 -8.56
N SER A 200 9.55 7.67 -7.66
CA SER A 200 8.37 8.45 -8.02
C SER A 200 8.70 9.58 -8.99
N PRO A 201 7.93 9.77 -10.09
CA PRO A 201 8.09 10.91 -10.98
C PRO A 201 7.68 12.24 -10.33
N HIS A 202 6.96 12.19 -9.19
CA HIS A 202 6.65 13.38 -8.38
C HIS A 202 7.87 13.92 -7.61
N VAL A 203 9.03 13.25 -7.74
CA VAL A 203 10.29 13.69 -7.15
C VAL A 203 11.16 14.27 -8.26
N HIS A 204 11.35 15.58 -8.25
CA HIS A 204 12.22 16.24 -9.23
C HIS A 204 13.70 16.09 -8.84
N PRO A 205 14.61 15.87 -9.83
CA PRO A 205 16.06 15.76 -9.58
C PRO A 205 16.66 16.98 -8.84
N GLU A 206 16.07 18.14 -8.99
CA GLU A 206 16.44 19.38 -8.30
C GLU A 206 16.13 19.38 -6.80
N ASP A 207 15.18 18.52 -6.35
CA ASP A 207 14.86 18.35 -4.93
C ASP A 207 15.99 17.66 -4.15
N PHE A 208 16.96 17.08 -4.85
CA PHE A 208 18.17 16.47 -4.27
C PHE A 208 19.32 17.45 -4.08
N ARG A 209 19.20 18.71 -4.53
CA ARG A 209 20.21 19.73 -4.35
C ARG A 209 19.99 20.45 -3.04
N SER A 210 20.87 20.18 -2.10
CA SER A 210 21.07 20.90 -0.82
C SER A 210 20.13 20.57 0.34
N THR A 211 20.60 19.74 1.21
CA THR A 211 20.64 20.04 2.66
C THR A 211 21.90 19.45 3.27
#